data_475c830048da89c65447903be6ef6816
#
_entry.id   475c830048da89c65447903be6ef6816
#
_cell.length_a   1.000
_cell.length_b   1.000
_cell.length_c   1.000
_cell.angle_alpha   90.00
_cell.angle_beta   90.00
_cell.angle_gamma   90.00
#
_symmetry.space_group_name_H-M   'P 1'
#
loop_
_entity.id
_entity.type
_entity.pdbx_description
1 polymer ?
#
loop_
_entity_poly.entity_id
_entity_poly.type
_entity_poly.pdbx_seq_one_letter_code
_entity_poly.pdbx_strand_id
1 'polypeptide(L)'
;MRRSARFLALAAGVSVLALTGCSAPASTDDAGAPTAEADGAFTLYSGRDEALVQPLIDMFEEQSGITVDVRYGNTAELGALLLEEGDRTPAQVFLAQDAGALGALSNADLFTTLPADTTGRVAAGFTSSDDTWVGVTGRARVIAYDGETLSLDEVPTSVDELVEPEWNGRVGIAPTNASFQAFVTAYRVLNGEAAADEWVAALAANAPQIFDNNRAVLAAVNEGVVDTGLINHYYWFAQAAETGAENMRAQLAYPEAGDAGSIVNVTGAGILKGAETDADALEFVNFLVSDAAQQYFVDETYEYPLIEGIDAPEGVPALDSLVNADLDLADLDTLAVTQELLATHGLI
;
A
#
# COMPACT_ATOMS: atom_id res chain seq x y z
N MET A 1 -27.82 -8.06 71.58
CA MET A 1 -28.41 -6.84 72.20
C MET A 1 -28.98 -6.06 71.03
N ARG A 2 -30.25 -6.14 70.84
CA ARG A 2 -31.33 -5.18 71.13
C ARG A 2 -31.17 -3.91 70.25
N ARG A 3 -32.08 -3.79 69.31
CA ARG A 3 -33.31 -2.95 69.14
C ARG A 3 -32.98 -1.67 68.38
N SER A 4 -33.77 -1.04 67.51
CA SER A 4 -35.21 -1.11 67.24
C SER A 4 -35.51 -0.44 65.88
N ALA A 5 -36.54 -0.91 65.26
CA ALA A 5 -37.28 -0.29 64.16
C ALA A 5 -37.98 1.02 64.55
N ARG A 6 -38.28 1.89 63.63
CA ARG A 6 -39.49 2.70 63.65
C ARG A 6 -39.94 3.05 62.21
N PHE A 7 -41.12 2.62 61.92
CA PHE A 7 -42.02 3.00 60.83
C PHE A 7 -42.52 4.43 61.03
N LEU A 8 -42.76 5.16 59.96
CA LEU A 8 -44.00 6.00 59.86
C LEU A 8 -44.42 6.15 58.42
N ALA A 9 -45.73 5.99 58.21
CA ALA A 9 -46.47 5.95 56.95
C ALA A 9 -47.22 7.24 56.70
N LEU A 10 -47.80 7.32 55.51
CA LEU A 10 -48.97 8.09 55.01
C LEU A 10 -48.80 9.54 54.61
N ALA A 11 -49.07 9.86 53.31
CA ALA A 11 -50.37 10.34 52.89
C ALA A 11 -50.49 10.42 51.39
N ALA A 12 -51.64 9.93 50.94
CA ALA A 12 -52.11 9.96 49.57
C ALA A 12 -52.63 11.35 49.20
N GLY A 13 -52.39 11.75 47.91
CA GLY A 13 -53.06 12.92 47.32
C GLY A 13 -53.42 12.59 45.87
N VAL A 14 -54.67 12.21 45.65
CA VAL A 14 -55.30 12.06 44.32
C VAL A 14 -55.65 13.43 43.81
N SER A 15 -55.16 13.78 42.64
CA SER A 15 -55.71 14.87 41.84
C SER A 15 -55.88 14.42 40.41
N VAL A 16 -57.15 14.25 40.05
CA VAL A 16 -57.64 14.07 38.69
C VAL A 16 -57.64 15.40 37.99
N LEU A 17 -56.97 15.53 36.84
CA LEU A 17 -57.26 16.62 35.89
C LEU A 17 -57.29 16.08 34.45
N ALA A 18 -58.24 16.64 33.77
CA ALA A 18 -58.87 16.26 32.51
C ALA A 18 -57.93 16.18 31.30
N LEU A 19 -58.27 15.23 30.41
CA LEU A 19 -57.84 15.10 29.04
C LEU A 19 -58.35 16.29 28.20
N THR A 20 -57.42 16.99 27.52
CA THR A 20 -57.70 17.67 26.27
C THR A 20 -56.70 17.16 25.23
N GLY A 21 -57.24 16.43 24.26
CA GLY A 21 -56.51 15.96 23.10
C GLY A 21 -56.09 17.10 22.18
N CYS A 22 -54.82 17.12 21.83
CA CYS A 22 -54.31 17.76 20.60
C CYS A 22 -53.49 16.70 19.86
N SER A 23 -54.04 16.30 18.73
CA SER A 23 -53.37 15.46 17.73
C SER A 23 -52.22 16.34 17.15
N ALA A 24 -50.99 16.02 17.50
CA ALA A 24 -49.82 16.48 16.76
C ALA A 24 -49.51 15.44 15.68
N PRO A 25 -49.09 15.86 14.46
CA PRO A 25 -48.65 14.89 13.44
C PRO A 25 -47.38 14.19 13.92
N ALA A 26 -47.32 12.89 13.71
CA ALA A 26 -46.15 12.08 13.92
C ALA A 26 -45.01 12.64 13.06
N SER A 27 -44.03 13.22 13.72
CA SER A 27 -42.69 13.40 13.13
C SER A 27 -42.15 12.00 12.87
N THR A 28 -41.97 11.67 11.61
CA THR A 28 -41.06 10.58 11.24
C THR A 28 -39.70 11.03 11.78
N ASP A 29 -39.24 10.36 12.85
CA ASP A 29 -37.83 10.37 13.19
C ASP A 29 -37.08 9.83 11.96
N ASP A 30 -36.52 10.74 11.20
CA ASP A 30 -35.44 10.48 10.29
C ASP A 30 -34.32 9.98 11.22
N ALA A 31 -34.08 8.66 11.22
CA ALA A 31 -32.91 8.09 11.86
C ALA A 31 -31.74 8.66 11.08
N GLY A 32 -31.20 9.80 11.56
CA GLY A 32 -29.99 10.38 11.01
C GLY A 32 -28.93 9.29 10.96
N ALA A 33 -28.25 9.19 9.83
CA ALA A 33 -27.03 8.41 9.73
C ALA A 33 -26.14 8.78 10.92
N PRO A 34 -25.39 7.82 11.50
CA PRO A 34 -24.48 8.10 12.57
C PRO A 34 -23.55 9.25 12.12
N THR A 35 -23.54 10.33 12.85
CA THR A 35 -22.60 11.43 12.60
C THR A 35 -21.22 10.88 12.90
N ALA A 36 -20.31 11.01 11.92
CA ALA A 36 -18.90 10.68 12.10
C ALA A 36 -18.38 11.42 13.34
N GLU A 37 -17.70 10.69 14.21
CA GLU A 37 -17.07 11.24 15.41
C GLU A 37 -15.65 11.67 15.04
N ALA A 38 -15.28 12.90 15.38
CA ALA A 38 -13.93 13.44 15.25
C ALA A 38 -13.46 13.80 16.66
N ASP A 39 -12.35 13.21 17.10
CA ASP A 39 -11.73 13.49 18.40
C ASP A 39 -10.37 14.19 18.28
N GLY A 40 -9.93 14.45 17.05
CA GLY A 40 -8.73 15.19 16.69
C GLY A 40 -7.47 14.33 16.69
N ALA A 41 -7.60 12.99 16.69
CA ALA A 41 -6.46 12.08 16.60
C ALA A 41 -6.87 10.69 16.09
N PHE A 42 -5.95 9.97 15.44
CA PHE A 42 -6.11 8.56 15.09
C PHE A 42 -4.76 7.83 15.04
N THR A 43 -4.78 6.50 15.08
CA THR A 43 -3.58 5.67 14.96
C THR A 43 -3.43 5.13 13.53
N LEU A 44 -2.27 5.39 12.94
CA LEU A 44 -1.85 4.90 11.64
C LEU A 44 -0.85 3.74 11.79
N TYR A 45 -1.12 2.58 11.21
CA TYR A 45 -0.09 1.58 10.95
C TYR A 45 0.48 1.81 9.55
N SER A 46 1.77 2.17 9.48
CA SER A 46 2.44 2.51 8.21
C SER A 46 3.49 1.46 7.86
N GLY A 47 3.25 0.75 6.76
CA GLY A 47 4.22 -0.15 6.13
C GLY A 47 5.21 0.55 5.21
N ARG A 48 5.16 1.89 5.15
CA ARG A 48 6.05 2.73 4.36
C ARG A 48 7.26 3.17 5.18
N ASP A 49 8.37 3.42 4.49
CA ASP A 49 9.57 4.02 5.09
C ASP A 49 9.21 5.40 5.69
N GLU A 50 9.54 5.59 6.97
CA GLU A 50 9.28 6.82 7.72
C GLU A 50 9.82 8.05 6.98
N ALA A 51 11.03 7.97 6.45
CA ALA A 51 11.65 9.09 5.74
C ALA A 51 10.86 9.55 4.49
N LEU A 52 10.05 8.65 3.90
CA LEU A 52 9.24 8.97 2.72
C LEU A 52 7.88 9.55 3.07
N VAL A 53 7.28 9.18 4.22
CA VAL A 53 5.89 9.54 4.51
C VAL A 53 5.71 10.43 5.73
N GLN A 54 6.69 10.52 6.64
CA GLN A 54 6.57 11.41 7.78
C GLN A 54 6.36 12.89 7.37
N PRO A 55 7.12 13.46 6.38
CA PRO A 55 6.85 14.84 5.96
C PRO A 55 5.45 15.06 5.38
N LEU A 56 4.86 14.02 4.74
CA LEU A 56 3.47 14.08 4.26
C LEU A 56 2.48 14.06 5.42
N ILE A 57 2.75 13.26 6.46
CA ILE A 57 1.93 13.22 7.68
C ILE A 57 2.00 14.56 8.40
N ASP A 58 3.19 15.15 8.54
CA ASP A 58 3.38 16.47 9.15
C ASP A 58 2.59 17.55 8.37
N MET A 59 2.55 17.46 7.04
CA MET A 59 1.74 18.36 6.19
C MET A 59 0.25 18.17 6.45
N PHE A 60 -0.22 16.95 6.63
CA PHE A 60 -1.61 16.67 7.00
C PHE A 60 -1.95 17.25 8.37
N GLU A 61 -1.12 17.02 9.39
CA GLU A 61 -1.31 17.53 10.75
C GLU A 61 -1.35 19.06 10.77
N GLU A 62 -0.47 19.73 9.99
CA GLU A 62 -0.45 21.19 9.89
C GLU A 62 -1.73 21.73 9.24
N GLN A 63 -2.28 21.06 8.24
CA GLN A 63 -3.48 21.50 7.51
C GLN A 63 -4.76 21.24 8.26
N SER A 64 -4.89 20.06 8.87
CA SER A 64 -6.13 19.59 9.51
C SER A 64 -6.21 19.94 11.01
N GLY A 65 -5.06 20.00 11.68
CA GLY A 65 -4.98 20.05 13.15
C GLY A 65 -5.26 18.71 13.82
N ILE A 66 -5.37 17.62 13.06
CA ILE A 66 -5.56 16.25 13.54
C ILE A 66 -4.19 15.63 13.83
N THR A 67 -4.04 14.97 14.98
CA THR A 67 -2.80 14.27 15.35
C THR A 67 -2.80 12.84 14.82
N VAL A 68 -1.68 12.41 14.26
CA VAL A 68 -1.49 11.05 13.73
C VAL A 68 -0.49 10.28 14.58
N ASP A 69 -0.97 9.33 15.39
CA ASP A 69 -0.11 8.41 16.13
C ASP A 69 0.39 7.29 15.20
N VAL A 70 1.65 7.37 14.74
CA VAL A 70 2.17 6.44 13.74
C VAL A 70 2.92 5.27 14.36
N ARG A 71 2.55 4.06 13.93
CA ARG A 71 3.36 2.85 14.12
C ARG A 71 3.99 2.44 12.81
N TYR A 72 5.30 2.66 12.67
CA TYR A 72 6.08 2.19 11.53
C TYR A 72 6.46 0.72 11.66
N GLY A 73 6.51 -0.01 10.54
CA GLY A 73 6.94 -1.41 10.50
C GLY A 73 7.02 -1.93 9.07
N ASN A 74 7.39 -3.20 8.92
CA ASN A 74 7.30 -3.86 7.63
C ASN A 74 5.83 -4.12 7.28
N THR A 75 5.42 -3.88 6.03
CA THR A 75 4.03 -4.07 5.58
C THR A 75 3.49 -5.46 5.88
N ALA A 76 4.28 -6.52 5.62
CA ALA A 76 3.84 -7.90 5.87
C ALA A 76 3.71 -8.19 7.38
N GLU A 77 4.60 -7.66 8.22
CA GLU A 77 4.54 -7.80 9.68
C GLU A 77 3.33 -7.06 10.27
N LEU A 78 3.07 -5.83 9.80
CA LEU A 78 1.91 -5.06 10.25
C LEU A 78 0.60 -5.69 9.75
N GLY A 79 0.56 -6.21 8.52
CA GLY A 79 -0.59 -6.95 8.01
C GLY A 79 -0.88 -8.21 8.84
N ALA A 80 0.15 -9.02 9.16
CA ALA A 80 0.02 -10.19 10.04
C ALA A 80 -0.44 -9.80 11.45
N LEU A 81 0.08 -8.70 11.99
CA LEU A 81 -0.34 -8.17 13.28
C LEU A 81 -1.82 -7.77 13.28
N LEU A 82 -2.28 -7.05 12.24
CA LEU A 82 -3.68 -6.66 12.09
C LEU A 82 -4.61 -7.88 11.97
N LEU A 83 -4.19 -8.94 11.27
CA LEU A 83 -4.92 -10.21 11.22
C LEU A 83 -5.01 -10.87 12.61
N GLU A 84 -3.98 -10.77 13.45
CA GLU A 84 -3.99 -11.31 14.82
C GLU A 84 -4.82 -10.43 15.79
N GLU A 85 -4.70 -9.11 15.67
CA GLU A 85 -5.43 -8.14 16.50
C GLU A 85 -6.94 -8.17 16.21
N GLY A 86 -7.32 -8.28 14.92
CA GLY A 86 -8.73 -8.26 14.48
C GLY A 86 -9.45 -7.03 15.02
N ASP A 87 -10.66 -7.20 15.55
CA ASP A 87 -11.49 -6.13 16.13
C ASP A 87 -10.88 -5.42 17.36
N ARG A 88 -9.70 -5.85 17.81
CA ARG A 88 -9.01 -5.26 18.98
C ARG A 88 -7.84 -4.40 18.58
N THR A 89 -7.61 -4.20 17.31
CA THR A 89 -6.53 -3.33 16.84
C THR A 89 -6.73 -1.91 17.34
N PRO A 90 -5.67 -1.22 17.79
CA PRO A 90 -5.75 0.20 18.10
C PRO A 90 -5.67 1.09 16.86
N ALA A 91 -5.35 0.52 15.69
CA ALA A 91 -5.20 1.29 14.46
C ALA A 91 -6.55 1.59 13.81
N GLN A 92 -6.72 2.80 13.29
CA GLN A 92 -7.84 3.22 12.46
C GLN A 92 -7.52 3.10 10.97
N VAL A 93 -6.26 3.38 10.59
CA VAL A 93 -5.82 3.33 9.19
C VAL A 93 -4.62 2.42 9.04
N PHE A 94 -4.61 1.64 7.95
CA PHE A 94 -3.45 0.92 7.48
C PHE A 94 -2.97 1.50 6.15
N LEU A 95 -1.72 1.97 6.11
CA LEU A 95 -1.02 2.43 4.91
C LEU A 95 0.01 1.37 4.52
N ALA A 96 -0.30 0.59 3.51
CA ALA A 96 0.56 -0.50 3.04
C ALA A 96 1.51 -0.04 1.92
N GLN A 97 2.69 -0.64 1.86
CA GLN A 97 3.62 -0.42 0.75
C GLN A 97 3.16 -1.09 -0.54
N ASP A 98 2.36 -2.14 -0.48
CA ASP A 98 1.92 -2.92 -1.64
C ASP A 98 0.49 -3.45 -1.49
N ALA A 99 -0.12 -3.78 -2.62
CA ALA A 99 -1.51 -4.22 -2.69
C ALA A 99 -1.75 -5.60 -2.06
N GLY A 100 -0.74 -6.47 -1.97
CA GLY A 100 -0.91 -7.83 -1.45
C GLY A 100 -1.38 -7.85 0.01
N ALA A 101 -0.81 -6.99 0.87
CA ALA A 101 -1.25 -6.89 2.25
C ALA A 101 -2.65 -6.28 2.37
N LEU A 102 -3.00 -5.32 1.49
CA LEU A 102 -4.34 -4.73 1.44
C LEU A 102 -5.38 -5.77 1.03
N GLY A 103 -5.10 -6.56 -0.01
CA GLY A 103 -5.96 -7.66 -0.46
C GLY A 103 -6.16 -8.71 0.64
N ALA A 104 -5.10 -9.09 1.36
CA ALA A 104 -5.19 -10.05 2.46
C ALA A 104 -6.11 -9.57 3.60
N LEU A 105 -6.02 -8.28 3.98
CA LEU A 105 -6.89 -7.70 5.00
C LEU A 105 -8.33 -7.52 4.51
N SER A 106 -8.52 -7.15 3.23
CA SER A 106 -9.84 -7.07 2.61
C SER A 106 -10.53 -8.45 2.59
N ASN A 107 -9.82 -9.50 2.16
CA ASN A 107 -10.32 -10.87 2.17
C ASN A 107 -10.63 -11.41 3.58
N ALA A 108 -9.93 -10.92 4.59
CA ALA A 108 -10.20 -11.22 6.01
C ALA A 108 -11.34 -10.37 6.59
N ASP A 109 -11.98 -9.51 5.79
CA ASP A 109 -13.08 -8.64 6.20
C ASP A 109 -12.68 -7.67 7.33
N LEU A 110 -11.44 -7.14 7.29
CA LEU A 110 -10.91 -6.22 8.31
C LEU A 110 -11.01 -4.74 7.92
N PHE A 111 -11.32 -4.42 6.67
CA PHE A 111 -11.54 -3.05 6.24
C PHE A 111 -13.02 -2.69 6.18
N THR A 112 -13.32 -1.41 6.37
CA THR A 112 -14.63 -0.83 6.04
C THR A 112 -14.67 -0.37 4.59
N THR A 113 -15.85 -0.25 4.03
CA THR A 113 -16.04 0.29 2.68
C THR A 113 -15.79 1.80 2.69
N LEU A 114 -14.91 2.28 1.84
CA LEU A 114 -14.62 3.69 1.64
C LEU A 114 -15.74 4.37 0.83
N PRO A 115 -15.98 5.68 1.03
CA PRO A 115 -16.92 6.43 0.19
C PRO A 115 -16.51 6.42 -1.29
N ALA A 116 -17.48 6.33 -2.19
CA ALA A 116 -17.25 6.38 -3.62
C ALA A 116 -16.56 7.68 -4.10
N ASP A 117 -16.72 8.77 -3.36
CA ASP A 117 -16.02 10.04 -3.63
C ASP A 117 -14.52 9.94 -3.32
N THR A 118 -14.11 9.01 -2.46
CA THR A 118 -12.70 8.72 -2.16
C THR A 118 -12.10 7.79 -3.21
N THR A 119 -12.70 6.62 -3.43
CA THR A 119 -12.20 5.61 -4.37
C THR A 119 -12.30 6.05 -5.81
N GLY A 120 -13.33 6.83 -6.16
CA GLY A 120 -13.55 7.38 -7.51
C GLY A 120 -12.58 8.50 -7.93
N ARG A 121 -11.71 8.98 -7.02
CA ARG A 121 -10.63 9.92 -7.40
C ARG A 121 -9.48 9.22 -8.10
N VAL A 122 -9.30 7.94 -7.86
CA VAL A 122 -8.17 7.17 -8.33
C VAL A 122 -8.52 6.45 -9.62
N ALA A 123 -7.56 6.33 -10.53
CA ALA A 123 -7.74 5.65 -11.80
C ALA A 123 -8.19 4.18 -11.59
N ALA A 124 -9.07 3.71 -12.46
CA ALA A 124 -9.59 2.34 -12.39
C ALA A 124 -8.44 1.30 -12.41
N GLY A 125 -8.56 0.26 -11.58
CA GLY A 125 -7.55 -0.79 -11.41
C GLY A 125 -6.56 -0.52 -10.25
N PHE A 126 -6.60 0.66 -9.64
CA PHE A 126 -5.78 0.99 -8.47
C PHE A 126 -6.56 1.14 -7.16
N THR A 127 -7.77 0.60 -7.12
CA THR A 127 -8.61 0.47 -5.94
C THR A 127 -9.10 -0.97 -5.83
N SER A 128 -9.53 -1.38 -4.63
CA SER A 128 -10.22 -2.67 -4.49
C SER A 128 -11.57 -2.67 -5.23
N SER A 129 -11.97 -3.80 -5.76
CA SER A 129 -13.26 -3.96 -6.45
C SER A 129 -14.49 -3.80 -5.54
N ASP A 130 -14.29 -3.89 -4.23
CA ASP A 130 -15.31 -3.74 -3.17
C ASP A 130 -15.16 -2.42 -2.38
N ASP A 131 -14.35 -1.48 -2.89
CA ASP A 131 -14.10 -0.17 -2.28
C ASP A 131 -13.55 -0.22 -0.83
N THR A 132 -12.85 -1.29 -0.44
CA THR A 132 -12.31 -1.44 0.92
C THR A 132 -10.94 -0.78 1.12
N TRP A 133 -10.20 -0.53 0.05
CA TRP A 133 -8.96 0.23 0.05
C TRP A 133 -8.79 1.04 -1.22
N VAL A 134 -7.98 2.08 -1.16
CA VAL A 134 -7.65 2.97 -2.26
C VAL A 134 -6.15 3.01 -2.49
N GLY A 135 -5.72 2.96 -3.75
CA GLY A 135 -4.33 3.21 -4.13
C GLY A 135 -3.94 4.66 -3.89
N VAL A 136 -2.75 4.87 -3.41
CA VAL A 136 -2.20 6.19 -3.08
C VAL A 136 -1.15 6.60 -4.11
N THR A 137 -0.19 5.73 -4.42
CA THR A 137 0.84 5.97 -5.44
C THR A 137 1.15 4.71 -6.24
N GLY A 138 1.56 4.87 -7.51
CA GLY A 138 2.02 3.79 -8.35
C GLY A 138 3.55 3.67 -8.36
N ARG A 139 4.05 2.43 -8.37
CA ARG A 139 5.48 2.12 -8.41
C ARG A 139 5.76 1.06 -9.46
N ALA A 140 6.46 1.47 -10.54
CA ALA A 140 6.82 0.55 -11.60
C ALA A 140 8.04 -0.31 -11.21
N ARG A 141 7.97 -1.61 -11.46
CA ARG A 141 9.10 -2.52 -11.42
C ARG A 141 9.94 -2.28 -12.67
N VAL A 142 11.26 -2.32 -12.52
CA VAL A 142 12.21 -2.04 -13.61
C VAL A 142 13.46 -2.90 -13.49
N ILE A 143 14.21 -2.98 -14.56
CA ILE A 143 15.56 -3.52 -14.60
C ILE A 143 16.54 -2.33 -14.52
N ALA A 144 17.25 -2.17 -13.41
CA ALA A 144 18.43 -1.32 -13.40
C ALA A 144 19.56 -2.04 -14.12
N TYR A 145 20.31 -1.33 -14.96
CA TYR A 145 21.43 -1.92 -15.68
C TYR A 145 22.68 -1.01 -15.67
N ASP A 146 23.83 -1.62 -15.77
CA ASP A 146 25.11 -0.94 -15.84
C ASP A 146 25.34 -0.35 -17.24
N GLY A 147 25.09 0.96 -17.42
CA GLY A 147 25.21 1.66 -18.69
C GLY A 147 26.65 1.80 -19.21
N GLU A 148 27.70 1.43 -18.44
CA GLU A 148 29.08 1.37 -18.94
C GLU A 148 29.41 -0.02 -19.54
N THR A 149 28.65 -1.05 -19.18
CA THR A 149 28.86 -2.44 -19.63
C THR A 149 27.86 -2.85 -20.69
N LEU A 150 26.61 -2.37 -20.59
CA LEU A 150 25.49 -2.73 -21.48
C LEU A 150 24.93 -1.49 -22.15
N SER A 151 24.60 -1.62 -23.44
CA SER A 151 23.69 -0.71 -24.14
C SER A 151 22.23 -1.13 -23.87
N LEU A 152 21.28 -0.22 -24.04
CA LEU A 152 19.85 -0.50 -23.77
C LEU A 152 19.29 -1.68 -24.59
N ASP A 153 19.78 -1.88 -25.81
CA ASP A 153 19.39 -2.99 -26.68
C ASP A 153 19.99 -4.35 -26.31
N GLU A 154 20.92 -4.39 -25.34
CA GLU A 154 21.47 -5.60 -24.75
C GLU A 154 20.80 -5.97 -23.41
N VAL A 155 19.95 -5.07 -22.88
CA VAL A 155 19.22 -5.32 -21.62
C VAL A 155 17.99 -6.16 -21.91
N PRO A 156 17.68 -7.18 -21.12
CA PRO A 156 16.45 -7.96 -21.25
C PRO A 156 15.17 -7.11 -21.29
N THR A 157 14.27 -7.44 -22.19
CA THR A 157 12.94 -6.81 -22.29
C THR A 157 11.87 -7.58 -21.50
N SER A 158 12.21 -8.79 -21.02
CA SER A 158 11.40 -9.65 -20.17
C SER A 158 12.23 -10.17 -19.00
N VAL A 159 11.60 -10.36 -17.85
CA VAL A 159 12.25 -11.02 -16.70
C VAL A 159 12.55 -12.48 -16.95
N ASP A 160 11.92 -13.12 -17.93
CA ASP A 160 12.22 -14.49 -18.35
C ASP A 160 13.62 -14.61 -18.97
N GLU A 161 14.10 -13.57 -19.62
CA GLU A 161 15.45 -13.55 -20.18
C GLU A 161 16.54 -13.48 -19.09
N LEU A 162 16.24 -12.88 -17.91
CA LEU A 162 17.19 -12.77 -16.80
C LEU A 162 17.60 -14.12 -16.17
N VAL A 163 16.87 -15.19 -16.46
CA VAL A 163 17.22 -16.53 -15.99
C VAL A 163 17.99 -17.36 -17.02
N GLU A 164 18.24 -16.80 -18.21
CA GLU A 164 19.06 -17.43 -19.22
C GLU A 164 20.54 -17.54 -18.78
N PRO A 165 21.32 -18.52 -19.26
CA PRO A 165 22.69 -18.79 -18.79
C PRO A 165 23.67 -17.63 -18.93
N GLU A 166 23.42 -16.70 -19.85
CA GLU A 166 24.26 -15.52 -20.09
C GLU A 166 24.23 -14.53 -18.92
N TRP A 167 23.17 -14.57 -18.11
CA TRP A 167 23.00 -13.73 -16.92
C TRP A 167 23.50 -14.38 -15.63
N ASN A 168 24.17 -15.51 -15.71
CA ASN A 168 24.69 -16.22 -14.54
C ASN A 168 25.66 -15.33 -13.73
N GLY A 169 25.31 -15.08 -12.47
CA GLY A 169 26.07 -14.23 -11.51
C GLY A 169 25.99 -12.73 -11.79
N ARG A 170 25.21 -12.29 -12.77
CA ARG A 170 25.15 -10.90 -13.25
C ARG A 170 23.91 -10.13 -12.76
N VAL A 171 22.98 -10.80 -12.07
CA VAL A 171 21.69 -10.24 -11.64
C VAL A 171 21.70 -9.99 -10.13
N GLY A 172 21.34 -8.78 -9.72
CA GLY A 172 21.11 -8.39 -8.33
C GLY A 172 19.64 -8.45 -7.95
N ILE A 173 19.32 -9.05 -6.82
CA ILE A 173 17.95 -9.16 -6.29
C ILE A 173 17.89 -8.90 -4.80
N ALA A 174 16.70 -8.50 -4.30
CA ALA A 174 16.41 -8.35 -2.87
C ALA A 174 15.19 -9.20 -2.50
N PRO A 175 15.34 -10.54 -2.35
CA PRO A 175 14.20 -11.45 -2.28
C PRO A 175 13.37 -11.35 -0.98
N THR A 176 13.93 -10.78 0.10
CA THR A 176 13.21 -10.50 1.35
C THR A 176 12.43 -9.18 1.30
N ASN A 177 12.67 -8.35 0.28
CA ASN A 177 11.96 -7.08 0.12
C ASN A 177 10.54 -7.29 -0.39
N ALA A 178 9.56 -6.59 0.20
CA ALA A 178 8.14 -6.73 -0.14
C ALA A 178 7.86 -6.50 -1.64
N SER A 179 8.55 -5.54 -2.29
CA SER A 179 8.33 -5.27 -3.72
C SER A 179 8.85 -6.39 -4.63
N PHE A 180 9.90 -7.13 -4.23
CA PHE A 180 10.34 -8.30 -4.96
C PHE A 180 9.35 -9.46 -4.80
N GLN A 181 8.86 -9.67 -3.59
CA GLN A 181 7.85 -10.69 -3.31
C GLN A 181 6.54 -10.40 -4.04
N ALA A 182 6.08 -9.15 -4.05
CA ALA A 182 4.90 -8.74 -4.83
C ALA A 182 5.09 -8.98 -6.34
N PHE A 183 6.28 -8.71 -6.88
CA PHE A 183 6.62 -9.02 -8.27
C PHE A 183 6.55 -10.54 -8.55
N VAL A 184 7.13 -11.38 -7.69
CA VAL A 184 7.06 -12.84 -7.86
C VAL A 184 5.63 -13.35 -7.69
N THR A 185 4.82 -12.72 -6.81
CA THR A 185 3.38 -13.02 -6.71
C THR A 185 2.67 -12.67 -8.02
N ALA A 186 2.94 -11.52 -8.63
CA ALA A 186 2.39 -11.16 -9.93
C ALA A 186 2.82 -12.14 -11.03
N TYR A 187 4.07 -12.59 -11.00
CA TYR A 187 4.54 -13.61 -11.93
C TYR A 187 3.74 -14.92 -11.81
N ARG A 188 3.44 -15.36 -10.57
CA ARG A 188 2.60 -16.52 -10.30
C ARG A 188 1.17 -16.35 -10.82
N VAL A 189 0.57 -15.18 -10.58
CA VAL A 189 -0.80 -14.86 -11.04
C VAL A 189 -0.88 -14.85 -12.57
N LEU A 190 0.05 -14.20 -13.23
CA LEU A 190 0.05 -14.03 -14.69
C LEU A 190 0.41 -15.31 -15.45
N ASN A 191 1.41 -16.06 -14.98
CA ASN A 191 2.00 -17.18 -15.70
C ASN A 191 1.61 -18.55 -15.10
N GLY A 192 1.05 -18.55 -13.90
CA GLY A 192 0.66 -19.75 -13.15
C GLY A 192 1.78 -20.34 -12.29
N GLU A 193 1.39 -21.16 -11.31
CA GLU A 193 2.29 -21.69 -10.27
C GLU A 193 3.46 -22.51 -10.83
N ALA A 194 3.21 -23.33 -11.86
CA ALA A 194 4.25 -24.18 -12.44
C ALA A 194 5.35 -23.37 -13.16
N ALA A 195 4.94 -22.34 -13.92
CA ALA A 195 5.89 -21.46 -14.60
C ALA A 195 6.69 -20.62 -13.59
N ALA A 196 6.04 -20.18 -12.50
CA ALA A 196 6.72 -19.43 -11.44
C ALA A 196 7.73 -20.31 -10.68
N ASP A 197 7.40 -21.57 -10.41
CA ASP A 197 8.35 -22.53 -9.80
C ASP A 197 9.57 -22.74 -10.69
N GLU A 198 9.35 -22.93 -12.00
CA GLU A 198 10.43 -23.07 -12.98
C GLU A 198 11.30 -21.82 -13.08
N TRP A 199 10.68 -20.64 -13.10
CA TRP A 199 11.38 -19.35 -13.18
C TRP A 199 12.23 -19.08 -11.92
N VAL A 200 11.66 -19.28 -10.73
CA VAL A 200 12.39 -19.08 -9.44
C VAL A 200 13.53 -20.09 -9.30
N ALA A 201 13.32 -21.35 -9.72
CA ALA A 201 14.37 -22.36 -9.74
C ALA A 201 15.52 -21.97 -10.69
N ALA A 202 15.20 -21.48 -11.90
CA ALA A 202 16.17 -21.03 -12.87
C ALA A 202 16.92 -19.79 -12.39
N LEU A 203 16.22 -18.82 -11.78
CA LEU A 203 16.86 -17.66 -11.15
C LEU A 203 17.86 -18.09 -10.07
N ALA A 204 17.47 -18.98 -9.17
CA ALA A 204 18.35 -19.49 -8.12
C ALA A 204 19.58 -20.23 -8.71
N ALA A 205 19.37 -21.03 -9.76
CA ALA A 205 20.46 -21.73 -10.46
C ALA A 205 21.42 -20.77 -11.17
N ASN A 206 20.94 -19.59 -11.59
CA ASN A 206 21.74 -18.52 -12.20
C ASN A 206 22.59 -17.74 -11.18
N ALA A 207 22.62 -18.18 -9.92
CA ALA A 207 23.46 -17.59 -8.86
C ALA A 207 23.32 -16.06 -8.75
N PRO A 208 22.10 -15.52 -8.57
CA PRO A 208 21.92 -14.09 -8.43
C PRO A 208 22.64 -13.57 -7.19
N GLN A 209 23.08 -12.32 -7.21
CA GLN A 209 23.61 -11.68 -6.02
C GLN A 209 22.47 -11.16 -5.16
N ILE A 210 22.44 -11.57 -3.89
CA ILE A 210 21.36 -11.26 -2.94
C ILE A 210 21.76 -10.05 -2.10
N PHE A 211 20.85 -9.09 -2.01
CA PHE A 211 20.99 -7.85 -1.24
C PHE A 211 19.81 -7.67 -0.28
N ASP A 212 19.98 -6.85 0.75
CA ASP A 212 18.96 -6.61 1.77
C ASP A 212 17.75 -5.81 1.25
N ASN A 213 17.96 -4.90 0.27
CA ASN A 213 16.92 -4.00 -0.24
C ASN A 213 17.25 -3.46 -1.64
N ASN A 214 16.27 -2.79 -2.27
CA ASN A 214 16.43 -2.23 -3.61
C ASN A 214 17.53 -1.16 -3.72
N ARG A 215 17.80 -0.37 -2.66
CA ARG A 215 18.88 0.63 -2.67
C ARG A 215 20.25 -0.05 -2.77
N ALA A 216 20.43 -1.17 -2.06
CA ALA A 216 21.66 -1.95 -2.14
C ALA A 216 21.83 -2.61 -3.52
N VAL A 217 20.74 -3.09 -4.15
CA VAL A 217 20.76 -3.59 -5.53
C VAL A 217 21.17 -2.47 -6.49
N LEU A 218 20.54 -1.29 -6.41
CA LEU A 218 20.87 -0.14 -7.26
C LEU A 218 22.33 0.29 -7.08
N ALA A 219 22.82 0.36 -5.83
CA ALA A 219 24.22 0.69 -5.53
C ALA A 219 25.17 -0.32 -6.19
N ALA A 220 24.87 -1.62 -6.11
CA ALA A 220 25.69 -2.66 -6.72
C ALA A 220 25.75 -2.55 -8.26
N VAL A 221 24.63 -2.20 -8.92
CA VAL A 221 24.63 -1.89 -10.36
C VAL A 221 25.45 -0.63 -10.63
N ASN A 222 25.25 0.42 -9.84
CA ASN A 222 25.93 1.71 -10.03
C ASN A 222 27.46 1.63 -9.78
N GLU A 223 27.91 0.66 -8.98
CA GLU A 223 29.31 0.35 -8.73
C GLU A 223 29.90 -0.70 -9.71
N GLY A 224 29.08 -1.28 -10.58
CA GLY A 224 29.49 -2.32 -11.52
C GLY A 224 29.80 -3.67 -10.85
N VAL A 225 29.19 -3.96 -9.73
CA VAL A 225 29.29 -5.24 -9.02
C VAL A 225 28.41 -6.29 -9.69
N VAL A 226 27.24 -5.87 -10.19
CA VAL A 226 26.32 -6.66 -11.03
C VAL A 226 25.94 -5.84 -12.27
N ASP A 227 25.64 -6.55 -13.36
CA ASP A 227 25.31 -5.87 -14.62
C ASP A 227 23.84 -5.45 -14.68
N THR A 228 22.97 -6.15 -13.96
CA THR A 228 21.53 -5.84 -13.89
C THR A 228 21.00 -6.02 -12.46
N GLY A 229 19.86 -5.40 -12.16
CA GLY A 229 19.19 -5.54 -10.88
C GLY A 229 17.71 -5.27 -10.96
N LEU A 230 16.90 -6.07 -10.26
CA LEU A 230 15.46 -5.90 -10.20
C LEU A 230 15.07 -4.96 -9.05
N ILE A 231 14.65 -3.74 -9.38
CA ILE A 231 14.30 -2.69 -8.42
C ILE A 231 12.97 -2.01 -8.79
N ASN A 232 12.51 -1.07 -7.98
CA ASN A 232 11.47 -0.12 -8.37
C ASN A 232 12.11 1.16 -8.92
N HIS A 233 11.46 1.82 -9.87
CA HIS A 233 11.98 2.96 -10.63
C HIS A 233 12.44 4.13 -9.75
N TYR A 234 11.65 4.50 -8.74
CA TYR A 234 11.85 5.71 -7.94
C TYR A 234 13.17 5.73 -7.15
N TYR A 235 13.77 4.58 -6.86
CA TYR A 235 15.08 4.53 -6.20
C TYR A 235 16.17 5.16 -7.06
N TRP A 236 16.11 4.95 -8.37
CA TRP A 236 17.06 5.56 -9.30
C TRP A 236 16.88 7.07 -9.36
N PHE A 237 15.63 7.55 -9.49
CA PHE A 237 15.32 8.98 -9.56
C PHE A 237 15.72 9.70 -8.29
N ALA A 238 15.46 9.14 -7.12
CA ALA A 238 15.89 9.69 -5.84
C ALA A 238 17.43 9.81 -5.76
N GLN A 239 18.15 8.76 -6.16
CA GLN A 239 19.62 8.81 -6.15
C GLN A 239 20.16 9.77 -7.21
N ALA A 240 19.56 9.82 -8.39
CA ALA A 240 19.94 10.75 -9.45
C ALA A 240 19.72 12.22 -9.06
N ALA A 241 18.67 12.52 -8.30
CA ALA A 241 18.42 13.85 -7.77
C ALA A 241 19.48 14.29 -6.75
N GLU A 242 19.99 13.34 -5.94
CA GLU A 242 21.06 13.63 -4.95
C GLU A 242 22.46 13.78 -5.59
N THR A 243 22.75 12.95 -6.60
CA THR A 243 24.13 12.82 -7.12
C THR A 243 24.34 13.45 -8.50
N GLY A 244 23.27 13.79 -9.23
CA GLY A 244 23.24 14.14 -10.64
C GLY A 244 23.06 12.90 -11.52
N ALA A 245 22.08 12.94 -12.42
CA ALA A 245 21.78 11.82 -13.32
C ALA A 245 22.98 11.47 -14.23
N GLU A 246 23.78 12.47 -14.60
CA GLU A 246 25.00 12.30 -15.41
C GLU A 246 26.13 11.54 -14.66
N ASN A 247 26.02 11.42 -13.35
CA ASN A 247 26.99 10.69 -12.51
C ASN A 247 26.51 9.26 -12.20
N MET A 248 25.29 8.90 -12.64
CA MET A 248 24.74 7.57 -12.48
C MET A 248 25.25 6.63 -13.57
N ARG A 249 26.03 5.61 -13.16
CA ARG A 249 26.40 4.49 -14.04
C ARG A 249 25.19 3.59 -14.31
N ALA A 250 24.40 3.31 -13.26
CA ALA A 250 23.15 2.61 -13.38
C ALA A 250 22.15 3.41 -14.22
N GLN A 251 21.49 2.74 -15.16
CA GLN A 251 20.39 3.24 -15.98
C GLN A 251 19.15 2.37 -15.77
N LEU A 252 17.98 2.79 -16.26
CA LEU A 252 16.72 2.03 -16.14
C LEU A 252 16.25 1.52 -17.50
N ALA A 253 15.85 0.26 -17.52
CA ALA A 253 15.08 -0.35 -18.60
C ALA A 253 13.71 -0.80 -18.05
N TYR A 254 12.66 -0.50 -18.81
CA TYR A 254 11.30 -0.92 -18.49
C TYR A 254 11.00 -2.17 -19.32
N PRO A 255 10.67 -3.31 -18.69
CA PRO A 255 10.25 -4.50 -19.43
C PRO A 255 9.01 -4.24 -20.28
N GLU A 256 8.76 -5.10 -21.27
CA GLU A 256 7.61 -4.96 -22.16
C GLU A 256 6.29 -4.95 -21.39
N ALA A 257 5.30 -4.18 -21.89
CA ALA A 257 3.98 -4.15 -21.29
C ALA A 257 3.36 -5.56 -21.27
N GLY A 258 2.85 -5.97 -20.12
CA GLY A 258 2.31 -7.33 -19.92
C GLY A 258 3.31 -8.32 -19.33
N ASP A 259 4.61 -8.01 -19.34
CA ASP A 259 5.61 -8.78 -18.59
C ASP A 259 5.41 -8.61 -17.08
N ALA A 260 5.63 -9.66 -16.30
CA ALA A 260 5.54 -9.57 -14.84
C ALA A 260 6.58 -8.59 -14.25
N GLY A 261 7.69 -8.38 -14.94
CA GLY A 261 8.73 -7.41 -14.58
C GLY A 261 8.35 -5.96 -14.82
N SER A 262 7.24 -5.68 -15.51
CA SER A 262 6.71 -4.32 -15.73
C SER A 262 5.56 -3.97 -14.78
N ILE A 263 5.30 -4.81 -13.76
CA ILE A 263 4.19 -4.56 -12.82
C ILE A 263 4.25 -3.15 -12.22
N VAL A 264 3.10 -2.48 -12.24
CA VAL A 264 2.85 -1.30 -11.43
C VAL A 264 2.09 -1.74 -10.18
N ASN A 265 2.80 -1.79 -9.05
CA ASN A 265 2.18 -2.03 -7.74
C ASN A 265 1.88 -0.68 -7.07
N VAL A 266 0.97 -0.67 -6.09
CA VAL A 266 0.55 0.55 -5.42
C VAL A 266 0.92 0.55 -3.95
N THR A 267 1.26 1.73 -3.42
CA THR A 267 1.00 2.05 -2.03
C THR A 267 -0.49 2.31 -1.91
N GLY A 268 -1.13 1.79 -0.89
CA GLY A 268 -2.56 2.01 -0.71
C GLY A 268 -2.95 2.09 0.76
N ALA A 269 -4.14 2.62 1.01
CA ALA A 269 -4.69 2.83 2.34
C ALA A 269 -6.10 2.28 2.48
N GLY A 270 -6.41 1.71 3.65
CA GLY A 270 -7.75 1.30 4.04
C GLY A 270 -8.06 1.70 5.48
N ILE A 271 -9.34 1.93 5.78
CA ILE A 271 -9.83 2.19 7.14
C ILE A 271 -10.26 0.86 7.76
N LEU A 272 -9.75 0.58 8.94
CA LEU A 272 -10.01 -0.67 9.64
C LEU A 272 -11.43 -0.70 10.25
N LYS A 273 -12.02 -1.89 10.33
CA LYS A 273 -13.29 -2.09 11.05
C LYS A 273 -13.13 -1.67 12.51
N GLY A 274 -14.18 -1.02 13.03
CA GLY A 274 -14.11 -0.35 14.33
C GLY A 274 -13.87 1.16 14.23
N ALA A 275 -13.40 1.64 13.06
CA ALA A 275 -13.22 3.06 12.74
C ALA A 275 -14.17 3.54 11.61
N GLU A 276 -15.30 2.84 11.38
CA GLU A 276 -16.26 3.14 10.31
C GLU A 276 -16.85 4.56 10.41
N THR A 277 -16.91 5.11 11.60
CA THR A 277 -17.43 6.45 11.86
C THR A 277 -16.36 7.44 12.28
N ASP A 278 -15.09 7.10 12.14
CA ASP A 278 -13.97 7.98 12.45
C ASP A 278 -13.77 8.97 11.30
N ALA A 279 -14.13 10.22 11.55
CA ALA A 279 -14.01 11.29 10.56
C ALA A 279 -12.56 11.67 10.28
N ASP A 280 -11.70 11.60 11.30
CA ASP A 280 -10.28 11.97 11.22
C ASP A 280 -9.51 10.97 10.36
N ALA A 281 -9.79 9.66 10.53
CA ALA A 281 -9.25 8.59 9.69
C ALA A 281 -9.67 8.75 8.21
N LEU A 282 -10.95 9.06 7.98
CA LEU A 282 -11.45 9.29 6.61
C LEU A 282 -10.84 10.56 6.00
N GLU A 283 -10.67 11.64 6.77
CA GLU A 283 -10.02 12.86 6.29
C GLU A 283 -8.59 12.61 5.86
N PHE A 284 -7.84 11.78 6.62
CA PHE A 284 -6.49 11.38 6.24
C PHE A 284 -6.46 10.54 4.94
N VAL A 285 -7.34 9.56 4.77
CA VAL A 285 -7.40 8.78 3.53
C VAL A 285 -7.77 9.66 2.34
N ASN A 286 -8.70 10.62 2.50
CA ASN A 286 -9.02 11.60 1.48
C ASN A 286 -7.84 12.54 1.17
N PHE A 287 -7.06 12.91 2.17
CA PHE A 287 -5.86 13.71 1.98
C PHE A 287 -4.81 12.95 1.15
N LEU A 288 -4.60 11.65 1.39
CA LEU A 288 -3.65 10.83 0.62
C LEU A 288 -3.94 10.82 -0.89
N VAL A 289 -5.21 10.93 -1.28
CA VAL A 289 -5.64 11.02 -2.69
C VAL A 289 -5.98 12.45 -3.11
N SER A 290 -5.53 13.47 -2.37
CA SER A 290 -5.65 14.88 -2.74
C SER A 290 -4.55 15.31 -3.71
N ASP A 291 -4.80 16.42 -4.44
CA ASP A 291 -3.81 17.00 -5.35
C ASP A 291 -2.49 17.33 -4.60
N ALA A 292 -2.58 17.82 -3.37
CA ALA A 292 -1.41 18.17 -2.57
C ALA A 292 -0.55 16.96 -2.20
N ALA A 293 -1.17 15.86 -1.75
CA ALA A 293 -0.45 14.63 -1.43
C ALA A 293 0.11 13.95 -2.68
N GLN A 294 -0.64 13.94 -3.78
CA GLN A 294 -0.18 13.35 -5.04
C GLN A 294 1.00 14.14 -5.62
N GLN A 295 0.96 15.48 -5.54
CA GLN A 295 2.11 16.30 -5.95
C GLN A 295 3.33 16.06 -5.06
N TYR A 296 3.15 15.90 -3.74
CA TYR A 296 4.23 15.53 -2.83
C TYR A 296 4.92 14.22 -3.27
N PHE A 297 4.12 13.19 -3.58
CA PHE A 297 4.70 11.92 -4.02
C PHE A 297 5.47 12.03 -5.33
N VAL A 298 5.01 12.85 -6.26
CA VAL A 298 5.73 13.13 -7.51
C VAL A 298 7.05 13.84 -7.24
N ASP A 299 7.03 14.91 -6.44
CA ASP A 299 8.16 15.81 -6.27
C ASP A 299 9.23 15.24 -5.33
N GLU A 300 8.81 14.56 -4.26
CA GLU A 300 9.69 14.14 -3.17
C GLU A 300 10.05 12.65 -3.23
N THR A 301 9.15 11.81 -3.78
CA THR A 301 9.37 10.35 -3.80
C THR A 301 9.50 9.77 -5.20
N TYR A 302 9.25 10.56 -6.26
CA TYR A 302 9.30 10.15 -7.67
C TYR A 302 8.36 8.97 -8.00
N GLU A 303 7.27 8.84 -7.27
CA GLU A 303 6.24 7.82 -7.49
C GLU A 303 5.16 8.36 -8.44
N TYR A 304 4.47 7.46 -9.16
CA TYR A 304 3.38 7.84 -10.05
C TYR A 304 2.18 8.34 -9.25
N PRO A 305 1.59 9.48 -9.62
CA PRO A 305 0.28 9.88 -9.11
C PRO A 305 -0.80 8.95 -9.69
N LEU A 306 -1.85 8.69 -8.91
CA LEU A 306 -2.95 7.82 -9.33
C LEU A 306 -4.26 8.59 -9.59
N ILE A 307 -4.25 9.92 -9.44
CA ILE A 307 -5.39 10.80 -9.74
C ILE A 307 -5.18 11.55 -11.03
N GLU A 308 -6.28 12.01 -11.65
CA GLU A 308 -6.21 12.86 -12.85
C GLU A 308 -5.67 14.26 -12.51
N GLY A 309 -4.97 14.87 -13.47
CA GLY A 309 -4.54 16.27 -13.40
C GLY A 309 -3.18 16.51 -12.71
N ILE A 310 -2.53 15.48 -12.20
CA ILE A 310 -1.15 15.55 -11.70
C ILE A 310 -0.26 14.82 -12.69
N ASP A 311 0.77 15.51 -13.19
CA ASP A 311 1.74 14.93 -14.11
C ASP A 311 2.69 13.97 -13.37
N ALA A 312 3.06 12.87 -14.02
CA ALA A 312 4.07 11.93 -13.50
C ALA A 312 5.46 12.61 -13.42
N PRO A 313 6.39 12.07 -12.60
CA PRO A 313 7.76 12.59 -12.53
C PRO A 313 8.42 12.68 -13.91
N GLU A 314 9.25 13.69 -14.12
CA GLU A 314 9.97 13.85 -15.38
C GLU A 314 10.87 12.64 -15.67
N GLY A 315 10.82 12.13 -16.90
CA GLY A 315 11.66 11.03 -17.36
C GLY A 315 11.10 9.63 -17.11
N VAL A 316 9.94 9.48 -16.45
CA VAL A 316 9.24 8.18 -16.37
C VAL A 316 8.31 7.98 -17.57
N PRO A 317 8.09 6.74 -18.05
CA PRO A 317 7.05 6.43 -19.05
C PRO A 317 5.66 6.80 -18.54
N ALA A 318 4.70 7.01 -19.44
CA ALA A 318 3.32 7.22 -19.06
C ALA A 318 2.76 5.98 -18.34
N LEU A 319 2.04 6.18 -17.23
CA LEU A 319 1.54 5.10 -16.38
C LEU A 319 0.69 4.08 -17.15
N ASP A 320 -0.16 4.56 -18.05
CA ASP A 320 -1.04 3.73 -18.89
C ASP A 320 -0.27 2.82 -19.86
N SER A 321 0.98 3.17 -20.21
CA SER A 321 1.85 2.32 -21.02
C SER A 321 2.49 1.16 -20.26
N LEU A 322 2.42 1.17 -18.91
CA LEU A 322 3.01 0.16 -18.04
C LEU A 322 1.97 -0.77 -17.42
N VAL A 323 0.71 -0.33 -17.31
CA VAL A 323 -0.35 -1.10 -16.64
C VAL A 323 -0.60 -2.40 -17.40
N ASN A 324 -0.50 -3.52 -16.67
CA ASN A 324 -0.90 -4.83 -17.18
C ASN A 324 -2.41 -5.00 -16.98
N ALA A 325 -3.16 -5.03 -18.09
CA ALA A 325 -4.62 -5.17 -18.06
C ALA A 325 -5.11 -6.55 -17.58
N ASP A 326 -4.22 -7.55 -17.56
CA ASP A 326 -4.54 -8.92 -17.15
C ASP A 326 -4.24 -9.19 -15.66
N LEU A 327 -3.71 -8.20 -14.93
CA LEU A 327 -3.41 -8.29 -13.50
C LEU A 327 -4.39 -7.46 -12.68
N ASP A 328 -5.18 -8.11 -11.84
CA ASP A 328 -5.87 -7.44 -10.73
C ASP A 328 -4.93 -7.38 -9.52
N LEU A 329 -4.73 -6.19 -8.96
CA LEU A 329 -3.86 -6.01 -7.80
C LEU A 329 -4.41 -6.71 -6.54
N ALA A 330 -5.72 -6.99 -6.49
CA ALA A 330 -6.32 -7.79 -5.42
C ALA A 330 -5.82 -9.25 -5.42
N ASP A 331 -5.40 -9.77 -6.58
CA ASP A 331 -4.87 -11.13 -6.71
C ASP A 331 -3.45 -11.31 -6.13
N LEU A 332 -2.81 -10.20 -5.68
CA LEU A 332 -1.50 -10.24 -5.04
C LEU A 332 -1.54 -10.65 -3.55
N ASP A 333 -2.68 -11.06 -3.02
CA ASP A 333 -2.92 -11.41 -1.62
C ASP A 333 -2.21 -12.68 -1.13
N THR A 334 -1.69 -13.51 -2.05
CA THR A 334 -1.08 -14.81 -1.75
C THR A 334 0.43 -14.76 -1.44
N LEU A 335 0.86 -13.72 -0.73
CA LEU A 335 2.26 -13.46 -0.36
C LEU A 335 2.94 -14.65 0.33
N ALA A 336 2.22 -15.34 1.24
CA ALA A 336 2.76 -16.49 1.97
C ALA A 336 3.20 -17.63 1.03
N VAL A 337 2.46 -17.87 -0.05
CA VAL A 337 2.81 -18.89 -1.07
C VAL A 337 4.09 -18.48 -1.82
N THR A 338 4.24 -17.19 -2.13
CA THR A 338 5.46 -16.66 -2.74
C THR A 338 6.68 -16.83 -1.81
N GLN A 339 6.52 -16.54 -0.52
CA GLN A 339 7.61 -16.72 0.45
C GLN A 339 8.03 -18.20 0.56
N GLU A 340 7.06 -19.13 0.60
CA GLU A 340 7.34 -20.57 0.58
C GLU A 340 8.08 -20.99 -0.69
N LEU A 341 7.67 -20.47 -1.85
CA LEU A 341 8.34 -20.72 -3.13
C LEU A 341 9.80 -20.23 -3.11
N LEU A 342 10.05 -18.99 -2.68
CA LEU A 342 11.39 -18.40 -2.58
C LEU A 342 12.28 -19.20 -1.59
N ALA A 343 11.73 -19.60 -0.43
CA ALA A 343 12.42 -20.42 0.56
C ALA A 343 12.74 -21.82 0.02
N THR A 344 11.84 -22.44 -0.75
CA THR A 344 12.04 -23.76 -1.36
C THR A 344 13.25 -23.76 -2.29
N HIS A 345 13.49 -22.68 -3.00
CA HIS A 345 14.63 -22.53 -3.91
C HIS A 345 15.84 -21.83 -3.26
N GLY A 346 15.80 -21.56 -1.93
CA GLY A 346 16.93 -21.05 -1.15
C GLY A 346 17.30 -19.59 -1.43
N LEU A 347 16.33 -18.78 -1.88
CA LEU A 347 16.53 -17.34 -2.09
C LEU A 347 16.26 -16.52 -0.82
N ILE A 348 15.47 -17.06 0.13
CA ILE A 348 15.23 -16.49 1.46
C ILE A 348 15.39 -17.54 2.54
#